data_c2e09bd824b15ecb7b904b19cd42f94a
#
_entry.id   c2e09bd824b15ecb7b904b19cd42f94a
#
_cell.length_a   1.000
_cell.length_b   1.000
_cell.length_c   1.000
_cell.angle_alpha   90.00
_cell.angle_beta   90.00
_cell.angle_gamma   90.00
#
_symmetry.space_group_name_H-M   'P 1'
#
loop_
_entity.id
_entity.type
_entity.pdbx_description
1 polymer ?
#
loop_
_entity_poly.entity_id
_entity_poly.type
_entity_poly.pdbx_seq_one_letter_code
_entity_poly.pdbx_strand_id
1 'polypeptide(L)'
;KDFSTALGDPARAGLHAVRDSVLFTYSGLATNDSELVRLISEARAAGKDPKTAVREAGYRPNLKKRGSLRCVFDGRYKFTRYFSPLDRNRPHNLDELYRWNDLELFDLQQDPAETKNLAMTKGENAALVATMSEKLEAIIKVEIGADDGREMPKVEGIDWGIDQMDL
;
A
#
# COMPACT_ATOMS: atom_id res chain seq x y z
N LYS A 1 15.58 -6.53 14.30
CA LYS A 1 15.50 -5.78 15.57
C LYS A 1 15.41 -6.76 16.73
N ASP A 2 16.02 -6.42 17.86
CA ASP A 2 16.05 -7.28 19.05
C ASP A 2 14.80 -7.04 19.89
N PHE A 3 14.05 -8.09 20.19
CA PHE A 3 12.84 -8.08 21.00
C PHE A 3 13.09 -8.63 22.42
N SER A 4 14.31 -9.08 22.74
CA SER A 4 14.61 -9.79 23.98
C SER A 4 14.24 -8.99 25.22
N THR A 5 14.52 -7.69 25.24
CA THR A 5 14.18 -6.79 26.36
C THR A 5 12.66 -6.67 26.56
N ALA A 6 11.90 -6.54 25.45
CA ALA A 6 10.44 -6.45 25.53
C ALA A 6 9.80 -7.78 25.92
N LEU A 7 10.38 -8.91 25.51
CA LEU A 7 9.92 -10.25 25.89
C LEU A 7 10.30 -10.60 27.33
N GLY A 8 11.44 -10.09 27.81
CA GLY A 8 11.90 -10.33 29.20
C GLY A 8 11.05 -9.63 30.25
N ASP A 9 10.53 -8.44 29.96
CA ASP A 9 9.60 -7.71 30.86
C ASP A 9 8.54 -6.96 30.03
N PRO A 10 7.52 -7.65 29.49
CA PRO A 10 6.47 -7.05 28.68
C PRO A 10 5.67 -5.95 29.39
N ALA A 11 5.53 -6.05 30.71
CA ALA A 11 4.77 -5.08 31.50
C ALA A 11 5.48 -3.71 31.60
N ARG A 12 6.81 -3.70 31.48
CA ARG A 12 7.63 -2.48 31.49
C ARG A 12 8.03 -2.02 30.12
N ALA A 13 7.85 -2.84 29.09
CA ALA A 13 8.13 -2.46 27.72
C ALA A 13 7.17 -1.35 27.29
N GLY A 14 7.72 -0.15 27.07
CA GLY A 14 6.96 0.96 26.50
C GLY A 14 6.57 0.68 25.05
N LEU A 15 5.59 1.42 24.53
CA LEU A 15 5.07 1.30 23.16
C LEU A 15 6.18 1.33 22.09
N HIS A 16 7.24 2.12 22.33
CA HIS A 16 8.38 2.29 21.41
C HIS A 16 9.64 1.50 21.81
N ALA A 17 9.51 0.51 22.70
CA ALA A 17 10.66 -0.24 23.21
C ALA A 17 11.51 -0.93 22.12
N VAL A 18 10.90 -1.27 20.99
CA VAL A 18 11.57 -1.98 19.88
C VAL A 18 11.71 -1.12 18.64
N ARG A 19 10.68 -0.30 18.33
CA ARG A 19 10.61 0.54 17.14
C ARG A 19 9.65 1.71 17.35
N ASP A 20 9.92 2.82 16.66
CA ASP A 20 9.07 4.02 16.77
C ASP A 20 7.80 3.92 15.91
N SER A 21 7.83 3.09 14.87
CA SER A 21 6.70 2.87 13.99
C SER A 21 6.77 1.51 13.29
N VAL A 22 5.66 1.09 12.70
CA VAL A 22 5.53 -0.13 11.91
C VAL A 22 5.12 0.21 10.50
N LEU A 23 5.81 -0.39 9.52
CA LEU A 23 5.46 -0.30 8.11
C LEU A 23 4.64 -1.52 7.70
N PHE A 24 3.54 -1.29 6.99
CA PHE A 24 2.80 -2.31 6.26
C PHE A 24 2.73 -1.94 4.78
N THR A 25 3.02 -2.90 3.92
CA THR A 25 2.99 -2.76 2.46
C THR A 25 2.13 -3.82 1.84
N TYR A 26 1.37 -3.45 0.81
CA TYR A 26 0.57 -4.39 0.03
C TYR A 26 0.51 -3.95 -1.43
N SER A 27 0.64 -4.90 -2.33
CA SER A 27 0.55 -4.66 -3.78
C SER A 27 -0.56 -5.54 -4.37
N GLY A 28 -1.74 -4.94 -4.54
CA GLY A 28 -2.99 -5.63 -4.86
C GLY A 28 -3.36 -5.63 -6.34
N LEU A 29 -2.40 -5.69 -7.25
CA LEU A 29 -2.64 -5.60 -8.70
C LEU A 29 -3.75 -6.51 -9.21
N ALA A 30 -3.72 -7.78 -8.82
CA ALA A 30 -4.70 -8.76 -9.29
C ALA A 30 -6.03 -8.67 -8.55
N THR A 31 -6.01 -8.36 -7.26
CA THR A 31 -7.22 -8.39 -6.41
C THR A 31 -8.16 -7.21 -6.66
N ASN A 32 -7.65 -6.11 -7.21
CA ASN A 32 -8.43 -4.90 -7.48
C ASN A 32 -8.96 -4.81 -8.91
N ASP A 33 -8.61 -5.76 -9.74
CA ASP A 33 -9.14 -5.88 -11.09
C ASP A 33 -10.15 -7.03 -11.17
N SER A 34 -11.43 -6.71 -11.05
CA SER A 34 -12.51 -7.69 -11.01
C SER A 34 -12.59 -8.55 -12.27
N GLU A 35 -12.25 -7.98 -13.43
CA GLU A 35 -12.27 -8.72 -14.69
C GLU A 35 -11.08 -9.70 -14.77
N LEU A 36 -9.90 -9.30 -14.33
CA LEU A 36 -8.76 -10.20 -14.21
C LEU A 36 -9.05 -11.36 -13.26
N VAL A 37 -9.64 -11.05 -12.08
CA VAL A 37 -10.03 -12.06 -11.10
C VAL A 37 -11.07 -13.02 -11.67
N ARG A 38 -12.06 -12.52 -12.42
CA ARG A 38 -13.07 -13.34 -13.09
C ARG A 38 -12.43 -14.30 -14.08
N LEU A 39 -11.59 -13.81 -14.99
CA LEU A 39 -10.89 -14.64 -16.00
C LEU A 39 -10.04 -15.73 -15.36
N ILE A 40 -9.28 -15.38 -14.32
CA ILE A 40 -8.46 -16.34 -13.56
C ILE A 40 -9.33 -17.41 -12.90
N SER A 41 -10.44 -17.00 -12.27
CA SER A 41 -11.34 -17.91 -11.56
C SER A 41 -12.04 -18.88 -12.53
N GLU A 42 -12.53 -18.38 -13.65
CA GLU A 42 -13.15 -19.18 -14.69
C GLU A 42 -12.18 -20.18 -15.34
N ALA A 43 -10.94 -19.74 -15.60
CA ALA A 43 -9.91 -20.62 -16.13
C ALA A 43 -9.58 -21.75 -15.15
N ARG A 44 -9.43 -21.43 -13.86
CA ARG A 44 -9.20 -22.45 -12.82
C ARG A 44 -10.36 -23.43 -12.71
N ALA A 45 -11.60 -22.94 -12.72
CA ALA A 45 -12.79 -23.79 -12.67
C ALA A 45 -12.89 -24.74 -13.89
N ALA A 46 -12.40 -24.29 -15.05
CA ALA A 46 -12.35 -25.08 -16.29
C ALA A 46 -11.11 -25.98 -16.42
N GLY A 47 -10.22 -26.02 -15.39
CA GLY A 47 -8.97 -26.78 -15.44
C GLY A 47 -7.94 -26.22 -16.44
N LYS A 48 -8.07 -24.95 -16.84
CA LYS A 48 -7.15 -24.29 -17.77
C LYS A 48 -6.08 -23.50 -17.02
N ASP A 49 -4.95 -23.29 -17.69
CA ASP A 49 -3.93 -22.38 -17.16
C ASP A 49 -4.43 -20.94 -17.20
N PRO A 50 -4.49 -20.25 -16.03
CA PRO A 50 -4.99 -18.88 -15.95
C PRO A 50 -4.22 -17.88 -16.82
N LYS A 51 -2.89 -18.05 -16.93
CA LYS A 51 -2.04 -17.16 -17.73
C LYS A 51 -2.41 -17.22 -19.20
N THR A 52 -2.57 -18.45 -19.69
CA THR A 52 -2.99 -18.70 -21.08
C THR A 52 -4.39 -18.11 -21.34
N ALA A 53 -5.32 -18.32 -20.42
CA ALA A 53 -6.69 -17.81 -20.58
C ALA A 53 -6.75 -16.27 -20.61
N VAL A 54 -5.99 -15.58 -19.73
CA VAL A 54 -5.92 -14.11 -19.72
C VAL A 54 -5.32 -13.58 -21.03
N ARG A 55 -4.25 -14.25 -21.51
CA ARG A 55 -3.60 -13.88 -22.78
C ARG A 55 -4.53 -14.12 -23.99
N GLU A 56 -5.22 -15.25 -24.04
CA GLU A 56 -6.18 -15.57 -25.12
C GLU A 56 -7.37 -14.60 -25.13
N ALA A 57 -7.79 -14.15 -23.95
CA ALA A 57 -8.81 -13.11 -23.83
C ALA A 57 -8.34 -11.73 -24.28
N GLY A 58 -7.04 -11.54 -24.55
CA GLY A 58 -6.44 -10.24 -24.86
C GLY A 58 -6.58 -9.22 -23.75
N TYR A 59 -6.77 -9.70 -22.51
CA TYR A 59 -7.05 -8.84 -21.37
C TYR A 59 -5.75 -8.26 -20.78
N ARG A 60 -5.80 -6.96 -20.46
CA ARG A 60 -4.71 -6.27 -19.75
C ARG A 60 -5.23 -5.68 -18.46
N PRO A 61 -4.55 -5.89 -17.33
CA PRO A 61 -4.94 -5.30 -16.05
C PRO A 61 -5.01 -3.78 -16.11
N ASN A 62 -6.00 -3.21 -15.43
CA ASN A 62 -6.11 -1.76 -15.31
C ASN A 62 -5.20 -1.25 -14.18
N LEU A 63 -3.98 -0.90 -14.53
CA LEU A 63 -2.97 -0.41 -13.59
C LEU A 63 -3.23 1.02 -13.07
N LYS A 64 -4.26 1.73 -13.59
CA LYS A 64 -4.69 3.02 -13.04
C LYS A 64 -5.46 2.87 -11.73
N LYS A 65 -5.92 1.65 -11.41
CA LYS A 65 -6.60 1.39 -10.13
C LYS A 65 -5.62 1.51 -8.97
N ARG A 66 -6.05 2.16 -7.90
CA ARG A 66 -5.29 2.36 -6.67
C ARG A 66 -5.36 1.13 -5.78
N GLY A 67 -4.66 0.08 -6.17
CA GLY A 67 -4.69 -1.23 -5.53
C GLY A 67 -3.48 -1.56 -4.67
N SER A 68 -2.47 -0.73 -4.72
CA SER A 68 -1.29 -0.85 -3.86
C SER A 68 -1.39 0.10 -2.69
N LEU A 69 -0.78 -0.25 -1.57
CA LEU A 69 -0.77 0.64 -0.40
C LEU A 69 0.55 0.61 0.36
N ARG A 70 0.79 1.71 1.06
CA ARG A 70 1.81 1.85 2.09
C ARG A 70 1.15 2.42 3.33
N CYS A 71 1.41 1.81 4.47
CA CYS A 71 0.81 2.22 5.74
C CYS A 71 1.88 2.33 6.82
N VAL A 72 1.79 3.38 7.63
CA VAL A 72 2.59 3.54 8.85
C VAL A 72 1.67 3.65 10.06
N PHE A 73 2.03 2.95 11.13
CA PHE A 73 1.45 3.09 12.45
C PHE A 73 2.56 3.52 13.44
N ASP A 74 2.36 4.65 14.13
CA ASP A 74 3.34 5.23 15.05
C ASP A 74 2.99 5.04 16.53
N GLY A 75 2.06 4.14 16.81
CA GLY A 75 1.59 3.89 18.17
C GLY A 75 0.34 4.67 18.55
N ARG A 76 -0.01 5.72 17.80
CA ARG A 76 -1.25 6.47 17.93
C ARG A 76 -1.97 6.64 16.60
N TYR A 77 -1.27 7.15 15.61
CA TYR A 77 -1.84 7.43 14.29
C TYR A 77 -1.54 6.31 13.32
N LYS A 78 -2.57 5.88 12.59
CA LYS A 78 -2.43 4.99 11.44
C LYS A 78 -2.68 5.79 10.18
N PHE A 79 -1.68 5.89 9.32
CA PHE A 79 -1.75 6.59 8.05
C PHE A 79 -1.51 5.64 6.90
N THR A 80 -2.43 5.62 5.95
CA THR A 80 -2.36 4.77 4.75
C THR A 80 -2.55 5.61 3.51
N ARG A 81 -1.72 5.38 2.52
CA ARG A 81 -1.93 5.86 1.16
C ARG A 81 -2.12 4.70 0.21
N TYR A 82 -3.19 4.76 -0.57
CA TYR A 82 -3.51 3.84 -1.64
C TYR A 82 -3.14 4.47 -2.97
N PHE A 83 -2.56 3.69 -3.88
CA PHE A 83 -2.01 4.22 -5.11
C PHE A 83 -2.13 3.28 -6.30
N SER A 84 -2.03 3.87 -7.49
CA SER A 84 -1.86 3.10 -8.72
C SER A 84 -0.40 2.76 -8.95
N PRO A 85 -0.07 1.58 -9.49
CA PRO A 85 1.29 1.23 -9.87
C PRO A 85 1.93 2.22 -10.84
N LEU A 86 1.12 2.91 -11.66
CA LEU A 86 1.60 3.87 -12.66
C LEU A 86 2.12 5.17 -12.02
N ASP A 87 1.48 5.60 -10.93
CA ASP A 87 1.84 6.86 -10.25
C ASP A 87 2.97 6.68 -9.24
N ARG A 88 3.51 5.48 -9.11
CA ARG A 88 4.66 5.04 -8.30
C ARG A 88 4.90 5.80 -7.00
N ASN A 89 3.89 6.43 -6.47
CA ASN A 89 3.84 7.02 -5.16
C ASN A 89 5.05 7.66 -4.60
N ARG A 90 5.52 8.65 -5.25
CA ARG A 90 6.48 9.60 -4.71
C ARG A 90 5.88 11.00 -4.75
N PRO A 91 4.80 11.26 -3.98
CA PRO A 91 4.26 12.60 -3.89
C PRO A 91 5.31 13.50 -3.23
N HIS A 92 5.68 14.59 -3.90
CA HIS A 92 6.67 15.53 -3.39
C HIS A 92 6.06 16.61 -2.48
N ASN A 93 4.73 16.69 -2.46
CA ASN A 93 3.98 17.66 -1.68
C ASN A 93 2.56 17.16 -1.40
N LEU A 94 1.84 17.88 -0.53
CA LEU A 94 0.46 17.53 -0.17
C LEU A 94 -0.51 17.50 -1.34
N ASP A 95 -0.32 18.38 -2.34
CA ASP A 95 -1.21 18.44 -3.48
C ASP A 95 -1.10 17.19 -4.34
N GLU A 96 0.11 16.73 -4.58
CA GLU A 96 0.37 15.46 -5.27
C GLU A 96 -0.10 14.26 -4.43
N LEU A 97 0.12 14.30 -3.11
CA LEU A 97 -0.33 13.26 -2.21
C LEU A 97 -1.84 13.05 -2.32
N TYR A 98 -2.63 14.11 -2.22
CA TYR A 98 -4.09 14.03 -2.36
C TYR A 98 -4.56 13.75 -3.79
N ARG A 99 -3.81 14.16 -4.79
CA ARG A 99 -4.16 13.95 -6.21
C ARG A 99 -3.98 12.51 -6.65
N TRP A 100 -2.88 11.89 -6.23
CA TRP A 100 -2.48 10.57 -6.74
C TRP A 100 -2.85 9.43 -5.82
N ASN A 101 -3.22 9.73 -4.57
CA ASN A 101 -3.52 8.71 -3.59
C ASN A 101 -4.92 8.87 -3.01
N ASP A 102 -5.53 7.75 -2.61
CA ASP A 102 -6.60 7.76 -1.64
C ASP A 102 -5.95 7.64 -0.26
N LEU A 103 -6.42 8.44 0.69
CA LEU A 103 -5.76 8.58 1.99
C LEU A 103 -6.67 8.15 3.13
N GLU A 104 -6.09 7.48 4.09
CA GLU A 104 -6.71 7.20 5.38
C GLU A 104 -5.78 7.64 6.51
N LEU A 105 -6.35 8.33 7.48
CA LEU A 105 -5.66 8.73 8.70
C LEU A 105 -6.60 8.57 9.90
N PHE A 106 -6.23 7.73 10.84
CA PHE A 106 -7.01 7.45 12.05
C PHE A 106 -6.20 7.72 13.31
N ASP A 107 -6.83 8.32 14.32
CA ASP A 107 -6.29 8.45 15.68
C ASP A 107 -6.81 7.28 16.53
N LEU A 108 -6.04 6.20 16.61
CA LEU A 108 -6.46 4.98 17.29
C LEU A 108 -6.61 5.12 18.82
N GLN A 109 -6.11 6.22 19.42
CA GLN A 109 -6.37 6.49 20.83
C GLN A 109 -7.77 7.08 21.06
N GLN A 110 -8.27 7.89 20.10
CA GLN A 110 -9.58 8.51 20.21
C GLN A 110 -10.66 7.75 19.43
N ASP A 111 -10.28 7.07 18.37
CA ASP A 111 -11.15 6.32 17.47
C ASP A 111 -10.56 4.94 17.16
N PRO A 112 -10.53 4.02 18.12
CA PRO A 112 -9.97 2.67 17.93
C PRO A 112 -10.78 1.83 16.93
N ALA A 113 -12.00 2.24 16.59
CA ALA A 113 -12.85 1.58 15.59
C ALA A 113 -12.66 2.13 14.18
N GLU A 114 -11.77 3.14 13.98
CA GLU A 114 -11.43 3.72 12.67
C GLU A 114 -12.66 4.24 11.91
N THR A 115 -13.58 4.88 12.61
CA THR A 115 -14.84 5.36 12.05
C THR A 115 -14.72 6.75 11.42
N LYS A 116 -13.70 7.53 11.82
CA LYS A 116 -13.48 8.91 11.37
C LYS A 116 -12.15 9.04 10.65
N ASN A 117 -12.17 9.02 9.34
CA ASN A 117 -10.98 9.28 8.53
C ASN A 117 -10.62 10.77 8.55
N LEU A 118 -9.53 11.12 9.22
CA LEU A 118 -9.03 12.49 9.37
C LEU A 118 -8.43 13.06 8.08
N ALA A 119 -8.11 12.22 7.10
CA ALA A 119 -7.55 12.63 5.81
C ALA A 119 -8.61 12.99 4.76
N MET A 120 -9.91 12.77 5.03
CA MET A 120 -10.98 13.02 4.05
C MET A 120 -11.06 14.47 3.60
N THR A 121 -10.78 15.42 4.50
CA THR A 121 -10.85 16.85 4.22
C THR A 121 -9.45 17.44 4.13
N LYS A 122 -9.04 17.79 2.91
CA LYS A 122 -7.81 18.56 2.69
C LYS A 122 -7.95 19.93 3.37
N GLY A 123 -7.08 20.22 4.29
CA GLY A 123 -7.03 21.50 5.01
C GLY A 123 -7.13 21.36 6.52
N GLU A 124 -8.17 20.77 7.07
CA GLU A 124 -8.37 20.68 8.52
C GLU A 124 -7.23 19.94 9.23
N ASN A 125 -6.80 18.81 8.68
CA ASN A 125 -5.72 17.97 9.23
C ASN A 125 -4.47 17.96 8.33
N ALA A 126 -4.28 18.92 7.45
CA ALA A 126 -3.21 18.94 6.46
C ALA A 126 -1.82 18.80 7.08
N ALA A 127 -1.56 19.48 8.20
CA ALA A 127 -0.28 19.40 8.90
C ALA A 127 -0.02 18.00 9.47
N LEU A 128 -1.06 17.33 10.02
CA LEU A 128 -0.95 15.97 10.53
C LEU A 128 -0.75 14.97 9.39
N VAL A 129 -1.48 15.12 8.29
CA VAL A 129 -1.31 14.29 7.09
C VAL A 129 0.12 14.44 6.53
N ALA A 130 0.65 15.66 6.45
CA ALA A 130 2.03 15.91 6.02
C ALA A 130 3.03 15.20 6.95
N THR A 131 2.90 15.38 8.27
CA THR A 131 3.77 14.73 9.26
C THR A 131 3.74 13.21 9.14
N MET A 132 2.56 12.62 8.98
CA MET A 132 2.43 11.16 8.85
C MET A 132 2.94 10.65 7.51
N SER A 133 2.80 11.44 6.43
CA SER A 133 3.42 11.13 5.14
C SER A 133 4.95 11.14 5.22
N GLU A 134 5.55 12.12 5.91
CA GLU A 134 6.99 12.16 6.15
C GLU A 134 7.48 10.96 6.97
N LYS A 135 6.76 10.58 8.02
CA LYS A 135 7.06 9.36 8.80
C LYS A 135 6.99 8.11 7.92
N LEU A 136 5.99 8.02 7.04
CA LEU A 136 5.86 6.91 6.11
C LEU A 136 7.06 6.85 5.15
N GLU A 137 7.47 7.97 4.56
CA GLU A 137 8.64 8.01 3.68
C GLU A 137 9.93 7.62 4.43
N ALA A 138 10.08 8.11 5.67
CA ALA A 138 11.25 7.79 6.49
C ALA A 138 11.35 6.29 6.79
N ILE A 139 10.24 5.64 7.17
CA ILE A 139 10.25 4.19 7.45
C ILE A 139 10.42 3.36 6.17
N ILE A 140 9.84 3.76 5.04
CA ILE A 140 10.06 3.12 3.74
C ILE A 140 11.55 3.15 3.39
N LYS A 141 12.20 4.31 3.54
CA LYS A 141 13.65 4.45 3.28
C LYS A 141 14.50 3.52 4.14
N VAL A 142 14.10 3.29 5.39
CA VAL A 142 14.84 2.43 6.32
C VAL A 142 14.58 0.94 6.08
N GLU A 143 13.33 0.55 5.84
CA GLU A 143 12.94 -0.87 5.80
C GLU A 143 12.98 -1.45 4.38
N ILE A 144 12.76 -0.63 3.35
CA ILE A 144 12.69 -1.05 1.93
C ILE A 144 13.87 -0.47 1.14
N GLY A 145 14.26 0.77 1.42
CA GLY A 145 15.21 1.54 0.64
C GLY A 145 14.50 2.40 -0.41
N ALA A 146 14.75 2.16 -1.70
CA ALA A 146 14.05 2.85 -2.76
C ALA A 146 12.69 2.16 -3.03
N ASP A 147 11.59 2.91 -2.89
CA ASP A 147 10.26 2.44 -3.30
C ASP A 147 10.10 2.62 -4.81
N ASP A 148 10.69 1.71 -5.57
CA ASP A 148 10.80 1.76 -7.04
C ASP A 148 9.89 0.74 -7.74
N GLY A 149 9.01 0.09 -6.99
CA GLY A 149 8.07 -0.90 -7.51
C GLY A 149 8.71 -2.26 -7.82
N ARG A 150 9.91 -2.55 -7.28
CA ARG A 150 10.55 -3.88 -7.47
C ARG A 150 9.75 -5.04 -6.91
N GLU A 151 8.85 -4.77 -5.97
CA GLU A 151 7.92 -5.75 -5.43
C GLU A 151 6.80 -6.12 -6.40
N MET A 152 6.65 -5.36 -7.47
CA MET A 152 5.73 -5.70 -8.55
C MET A 152 6.21 -7.00 -9.19
N PRO A 153 5.36 -8.03 -9.24
CA PRO A 153 5.82 -9.33 -9.70
C PRO A 153 6.27 -9.26 -11.15
N LYS A 154 7.58 -9.31 -11.37
CA LYS A 154 8.13 -9.76 -12.64
C LYS A 154 7.91 -11.28 -12.68
N VAL A 155 6.71 -11.70 -12.99
CA VAL A 155 6.45 -13.12 -13.14
C VAL A 155 6.88 -13.49 -14.54
N GLU A 156 7.93 -14.31 -14.65
CA GLU A 156 8.42 -14.82 -15.92
C GLU A 156 7.27 -15.43 -16.72
N GLY A 157 7.07 -14.96 -17.95
CA GLY A 157 5.99 -15.40 -18.84
C GLY A 157 4.63 -14.76 -18.60
N ILE A 158 4.46 -13.83 -17.65
CA ILE A 158 3.32 -12.92 -17.61
C ILE A 158 3.80 -11.55 -18.08
N ASP A 159 3.43 -11.22 -19.29
CA ASP A 159 3.43 -9.84 -19.75
C ASP A 159 2.20 -9.15 -19.14
N TRP A 160 2.42 -8.40 -18.07
CA TRP A 160 1.37 -7.58 -17.46
C TRP A 160 1.03 -6.37 -18.32
N GLY A 161 1.71 -6.22 -19.47
CA GLY A 161 1.58 -5.05 -20.33
C GLY A 161 2.15 -3.77 -19.72
N ILE A 162 2.91 -3.87 -18.63
CA ILE A 162 3.50 -2.71 -17.95
C ILE A 162 4.53 -2.03 -18.83
N ASP A 163 5.33 -2.82 -19.55
CA ASP A 163 6.37 -2.31 -20.45
C ASP A 163 5.80 -1.77 -21.77
N GLN A 164 4.52 -2.03 -22.06
CA GLN A 164 3.82 -1.60 -23.25
C GLN A 164 2.72 -0.58 -22.99
N MET A 165 2.55 -0.16 -21.74
CA MET A 165 1.63 0.92 -21.40
C MET A 165 2.35 2.24 -21.68
N ASP A 166 1.80 3.05 -22.58
CA ASP A 166 2.20 4.44 -22.74
C ASP A 166 1.98 5.15 -21.39
N LEU A 167 3.08 5.47 -20.72
CA LEU A 167 3.13 6.17 -19.44
C LEU A 167 3.03 7.67 -19.68
#